data_6852df45da304da6247a6e88645455ae
#
_entry.id   6852df45da304da6247a6e88645455ae
#
_cell.length_a   1.000
_cell.length_b   1.000
_cell.length_c   1.000
_cell.angle_alpha   90.00
_cell.angle_beta   90.00
_cell.angle_gamma   90.00
#
_symmetry.space_group_name_H-M   'P 1'
#
loop_
_entity.id
_entity.type
_entity.pdbx_description
1 polymer ?
#
loop_
_entity_poly.entity_id
_entity_poly.type
_entity_poly.pdbx_seq_one_letter_code
_entity_poly.pdbx_strand_id
1 'polypeptide(L)'
;MDEQKKDYRVEQDSIGTKDVPKSVYYGVQSLRAAENFHITGLNMHPEIINSLAYIKKAAAITNCEVGILDKTIADAIVKACDEILKGKLHDNFIVDPIQGGAGTSLNMNANEVIANRAIEILGGKKGDYSIVNPNDHVNCGQSTNDVIPTAGKMTSLRLLKNLKCELELLYEALCKKAEEFDHVIKMGRTQMQDAVPIRLGQEFGAYAVAIQRDIRRMDKAMDEMRALNMGGTAVGTGINADKNYLKRIVPNIVEISGMDFIQAFDLIDSTQNLDPFVAVSGAIKACAVTLSKIANDLRLMSSGPRAGFHEINLPERQNGSSIMPGKVNPVIPEVVNQVAFNIIGNDLTITMAAEAGQLELNAFEPIIFYCMFQSIDTLAYAVHTFVENCVKGITANETRCRYLVENSVGIITAICPHVGYQKAADIAKKAMKTGESIRSLILQEKLLDEEELDIILEPTQMTEPGISGKELLLKNSEAL
;
A
#
# COMPACT_ATOMS: atom_id res chain seq x y z
N MET A 1 12.07 -50.56 11.57
CA MET A 1 10.74 -50.03 11.24
C MET A 1 9.90 -49.62 12.45
N ASP A 2 10.23 -50.04 13.67
CA ASP A 2 9.40 -49.72 14.87
C ASP A 2 9.81 -48.46 15.65
N GLU A 3 11.03 -47.95 15.51
CA GLU A 3 11.44 -46.73 16.20
C GLU A 3 10.85 -45.45 15.57
N GLN A 4 10.64 -45.38 14.26
CA GLN A 4 10.02 -44.25 13.57
C GLN A 4 8.53 -44.05 13.94
N LYS A 5 7.79 -45.11 14.28
CA LYS A 5 6.38 -45.03 14.70
C LYS A 5 6.18 -44.39 16.07
N LYS A 6 7.20 -44.30 16.90
CA LYS A 6 7.09 -43.66 18.24
C LYS A 6 6.89 -42.16 18.22
N ASP A 7 7.24 -41.46 17.13
CA ASP A 7 7.23 -40.02 17.03
C ASP A 7 5.99 -39.46 16.30
N TYR A 8 5.06 -40.31 15.86
CA TYR A 8 3.83 -39.95 15.19
C TYR A 8 2.61 -40.33 16.01
N ARG A 9 1.53 -39.55 15.83
CA ARG A 9 0.16 -39.88 16.27
C ARG A 9 -0.69 -40.13 15.04
N VAL A 10 -1.62 -41.07 15.13
CA VAL A 10 -2.57 -41.36 14.04
C VAL A 10 -3.77 -40.46 14.22
N GLU A 11 -4.08 -39.66 13.21
CA GLU A 11 -5.31 -38.86 13.13
C GLU A 11 -6.17 -39.36 11.97
N GLN A 12 -7.48 -39.10 12.07
CA GLN A 12 -8.46 -39.52 11.07
C GLN A 12 -9.38 -38.36 10.69
N ASP A 13 -9.66 -38.26 9.39
CA ASP A 13 -10.71 -37.42 8.83
C ASP A 13 -11.67 -38.26 7.94
N SER A 14 -12.57 -37.61 7.21
CA SER A 14 -13.54 -38.31 6.33
C SER A 14 -12.89 -39.06 5.15
N ILE A 15 -11.63 -38.77 4.82
CA ILE A 15 -10.88 -39.38 3.70
C ILE A 15 -10.09 -40.60 4.18
N GLY A 16 -9.76 -40.68 5.48
CA GLY A 16 -9.03 -41.78 6.06
C GLY A 16 -8.03 -41.36 7.13
N THR A 17 -7.16 -42.30 7.54
CA THR A 17 -6.15 -42.07 8.58
C THR A 17 -4.82 -41.58 8.00
N LYS A 18 -4.06 -40.84 8.83
CA LYS A 18 -2.74 -40.34 8.50
C LYS A 18 -1.86 -40.21 9.76
N ASP A 19 -0.56 -40.42 9.58
CA ASP A 19 0.43 -40.23 10.62
C ASP A 19 0.84 -38.75 10.67
N VAL A 20 0.60 -38.10 11.82
CA VAL A 20 0.95 -36.71 12.11
C VAL A 20 2.06 -36.68 13.15
N PRO A 21 3.14 -35.88 13.03
CA PRO A 21 4.18 -35.81 14.07
C PRO A 21 3.61 -35.42 15.43
N LYS A 22 4.05 -36.05 16.52
CA LYS A 22 3.56 -35.76 17.87
C LYS A 22 3.93 -34.37 18.38
N SER A 23 5.04 -33.82 17.87
CA SER A 23 5.54 -32.51 18.32
C SER A 23 4.68 -31.33 17.84
N VAL A 24 4.05 -31.43 16.67
CA VAL A 24 3.32 -30.35 16.03
C VAL A 24 1.89 -30.18 16.53
N TYR A 25 1.30 -28.99 16.29
CA TYR A 25 -0.08 -28.66 16.67
C TYR A 25 -1.05 -28.72 15.49
N TYR A 26 -0.60 -28.71 14.25
CA TYR A 26 -1.48 -28.97 13.10
C TYR A 26 -1.94 -30.43 13.09
N GLY A 27 -3.04 -30.71 12.41
CA GLY A 27 -3.61 -32.05 12.32
C GLY A 27 -3.59 -32.60 10.88
N VAL A 28 -4.43 -33.64 10.68
CA VAL A 28 -4.49 -34.40 9.44
C VAL A 28 -4.94 -33.58 8.23
N GLN A 29 -5.89 -32.64 8.41
CA GLN A 29 -6.41 -31.83 7.30
C GLN A 29 -5.37 -30.82 6.82
N SER A 30 -4.67 -30.16 7.74
CA SER A 30 -3.55 -29.28 7.41
C SER A 30 -2.43 -30.02 6.68
N LEU A 31 -2.08 -31.22 7.14
CA LEU A 31 -1.03 -32.02 6.53
C LEU A 31 -1.39 -32.42 5.09
N ARG A 32 -2.65 -32.82 4.85
CA ARG A 32 -3.13 -33.11 3.48
C ARG A 32 -3.07 -31.86 2.59
N ALA A 33 -3.49 -30.70 3.12
CA ALA A 33 -3.45 -29.44 2.38
C ALA A 33 -2.01 -29.06 2.00
N ALA A 34 -1.06 -29.18 2.92
CA ALA A 34 0.36 -28.89 2.65
C ALA A 34 0.96 -29.83 1.61
N GLU A 35 0.51 -31.10 1.57
CA GLU A 35 0.93 -32.04 0.54
C GLU A 35 0.31 -31.77 -0.84
N ASN A 36 -0.94 -31.26 -0.87
CA ASN A 36 -1.66 -30.94 -2.10
C ASN A 36 -1.21 -29.63 -2.75
N PHE A 37 -0.87 -28.63 -1.94
CA PHE A 37 -0.58 -27.28 -2.41
C PHE A 37 0.86 -26.89 -2.06
N HIS A 38 1.74 -27.04 -3.02
CA HIS A 38 3.15 -26.63 -3.02
C HIS A 38 3.33 -25.62 -4.16
N ILE A 39 2.67 -24.46 -4.05
CA ILE A 39 2.52 -23.51 -5.16
C ILE A 39 3.56 -22.41 -5.06
N THR A 40 3.59 -21.70 -3.91
CA THR A 40 4.51 -20.59 -3.69
C THR A 40 5.76 -20.98 -2.91
N GLY A 41 5.68 -22.01 -2.08
CA GLY A 41 6.71 -22.36 -1.11
C GLY A 41 6.86 -21.37 0.03
N LEU A 42 5.91 -20.44 0.19
CA LEU A 42 5.89 -19.44 1.25
C LEU A 42 4.99 -19.89 2.41
N ASN A 43 5.26 -19.35 3.58
CA ASN A 43 4.38 -19.48 4.74
C ASN A 43 3.23 -18.44 4.67
N MET A 44 2.17 -18.71 5.43
CA MET A 44 1.10 -17.74 5.61
C MET A 44 1.60 -16.44 6.25
N HIS A 45 1.03 -15.32 5.81
CA HIS A 45 1.36 -14.02 6.39
C HIS A 45 1.04 -13.99 7.90
N PRO A 46 1.93 -13.51 8.79
CA PRO A 46 1.70 -13.54 10.24
C PRO A 46 0.40 -12.83 10.66
N GLU A 47 0.04 -11.73 10.01
CA GLU A 47 -1.15 -10.97 10.38
C GLU A 47 -2.47 -11.67 10.05
N ILE A 48 -2.54 -12.56 9.04
CA ILE A 48 -3.76 -13.35 8.83
C ILE A 48 -3.90 -14.46 9.89
N ILE A 49 -2.79 -15.01 10.37
CA ILE A 49 -2.77 -15.93 11.51
C ILE A 49 -3.31 -15.24 12.76
N ASN A 50 -2.85 -14.00 13.03
CA ASN A 50 -3.36 -13.19 14.13
C ASN A 50 -4.85 -12.88 13.98
N SER A 51 -5.29 -12.52 12.75
CA SER A 51 -6.70 -12.24 12.47
C SER A 51 -7.60 -13.46 12.72
N LEU A 52 -7.17 -14.64 12.30
CA LEU A 52 -7.86 -15.89 12.62
C LEU A 52 -7.93 -16.13 14.12
N ALA A 53 -6.84 -15.90 14.87
CA ALA A 53 -6.85 -16.05 16.32
C ALA A 53 -7.83 -15.09 17.01
N TYR A 54 -7.95 -13.84 16.56
CA TYR A 54 -8.97 -12.90 17.04
C TYR A 54 -10.39 -13.42 16.79
N ILE A 55 -10.67 -13.89 15.56
CA ILE A 55 -11.98 -14.42 15.16
C ILE A 55 -12.34 -15.65 15.99
N LYS A 56 -11.43 -16.61 16.10
CA LYS A 56 -11.66 -17.86 16.85
C LYS A 56 -11.83 -17.60 18.35
N LYS A 57 -11.08 -16.65 18.91
CA LYS A 57 -11.25 -16.19 20.30
C LYS A 57 -12.63 -15.57 20.51
N ALA A 58 -13.04 -14.66 19.62
CA ALA A 58 -14.36 -14.03 19.69
C ALA A 58 -15.49 -15.05 19.54
N ALA A 59 -15.36 -16.01 18.62
CA ALA A 59 -16.34 -17.06 18.42
C ALA A 59 -16.49 -17.98 19.64
N ALA A 60 -15.38 -18.38 20.27
CA ALA A 60 -15.39 -19.19 21.48
C ALA A 60 -16.10 -18.47 22.66
N ILE A 61 -15.78 -17.18 22.86
CA ILE A 61 -16.43 -16.34 23.89
C ILE A 61 -17.93 -16.21 23.58
N THR A 62 -18.28 -15.89 22.35
CA THR A 62 -19.67 -15.70 21.95
C THR A 62 -20.50 -16.99 22.09
N ASN A 63 -19.96 -18.14 21.65
CA ASN A 63 -20.64 -19.43 21.81
C ASN A 63 -20.81 -19.85 23.28
N CYS A 64 -19.85 -19.49 24.15
CA CYS A 64 -19.97 -19.70 25.58
C CYS A 64 -21.05 -18.79 26.20
N GLU A 65 -21.10 -17.52 25.84
CA GLU A 65 -22.10 -16.56 26.32
C GLU A 65 -23.53 -16.94 25.96
N VAL A 66 -23.74 -17.56 24.78
CA VAL A 66 -25.06 -18.01 24.34
C VAL A 66 -25.37 -19.45 24.78
N GLY A 67 -24.48 -20.09 25.53
CA GLY A 67 -24.70 -21.40 26.14
C GLY A 67 -24.55 -22.60 25.20
N ILE A 68 -23.90 -22.42 24.03
CA ILE A 68 -23.63 -23.48 23.04
C ILE A 68 -22.30 -24.20 23.36
N LEU A 69 -21.28 -23.48 23.83
CA LEU A 69 -19.96 -24.04 24.12
C LEU A 69 -19.72 -24.06 25.64
N ASP A 70 -19.22 -25.20 26.14
CA ASP A 70 -18.82 -25.34 27.56
C ASP A 70 -17.72 -24.30 27.90
N LYS A 71 -17.86 -23.72 29.11
CA LYS A 71 -16.95 -22.68 29.60
C LYS A 71 -15.50 -23.15 29.68
N THR A 72 -15.26 -24.39 30.10
CA THR A 72 -13.90 -24.94 30.26
C THR A 72 -13.21 -25.07 28.92
N ILE A 73 -13.96 -25.51 27.88
CA ILE A 73 -13.46 -25.63 26.50
C ILE A 73 -13.23 -24.23 25.92
N ALA A 74 -14.18 -23.31 26.09
CA ALA A 74 -14.07 -21.93 25.62
C ALA A 74 -12.82 -21.23 26.21
N ASP A 75 -12.63 -21.34 27.53
CA ASP A 75 -11.46 -20.74 28.22
C ASP A 75 -10.13 -21.33 27.70
N ALA A 76 -10.09 -22.62 27.36
CA ALA A 76 -8.91 -23.27 26.79
C ALA A 76 -8.62 -22.79 25.35
N ILE A 77 -9.66 -22.64 24.53
CA ILE A 77 -9.57 -22.07 23.17
C ILE A 77 -9.08 -20.62 23.22
N VAL A 78 -9.64 -19.80 24.12
CA VAL A 78 -9.20 -18.41 24.32
C VAL A 78 -7.72 -18.32 24.68
N LYS A 79 -7.23 -19.16 25.62
CA LYS A 79 -5.80 -19.21 25.99
C LYS A 79 -4.92 -19.62 24.81
N ALA A 80 -5.34 -20.61 23.99
CA ALA A 80 -4.61 -21.02 22.81
C ALA A 80 -4.52 -19.86 21.77
N CYS A 81 -5.62 -19.13 21.55
CA CYS A 81 -5.63 -17.94 20.69
C CYS A 81 -4.71 -16.83 21.23
N ASP A 82 -4.68 -16.60 22.55
CA ASP A 82 -3.80 -15.61 23.17
C ASP A 82 -2.31 -15.95 23.00
N GLU A 83 -1.96 -17.24 22.95
CA GLU A 83 -0.60 -17.66 22.64
C GLU A 83 -0.24 -17.40 21.17
N ILE A 84 -1.14 -17.63 20.23
CA ILE A 84 -0.96 -17.29 18.81
C ILE A 84 -0.75 -15.79 18.64
N LEU A 85 -1.57 -14.95 19.29
CA LEU A 85 -1.47 -13.48 19.24
C LEU A 85 -0.15 -12.94 19.81
N LYS A 86 0.53 -13.73 20.66
CA LYS A 86 1.88 -13.45 21.17
C LYS A 86 3.00 -13.97 20.26
N GLY A 87 2.69 -14.39 19.04
CA GLY A 87 3.65 -14.91 18.06
C GLY A 87 4.07 -16.36 18.29
N LYS A 88 3.40 -17.08 19.19
CA LYS A 88 3.66 -18.52 19.37
C LYS A 88 2.84 -19.34 18.37
N LEU A 89 3.30 -20.56 18.08
CA LEU A 89 2.61 -21.53 17.23
C LEU A 89 2.50 -21.16 15.74
N HIS A 90 3.02 -20.02 15.30
CA HIS A 90 2.97 -19.59 13.89
C HIS A 90 3.62 -20.62 12.92
N ASP A 91 4.68 -21.29 13.37
CA ASP A 91 5.36 -22.37 12.59
C ASP A 91 4.48 -23.60 12.32
N ASN A 92 3.29 -23.66 12.96
CA ASN A 92 2.31 -24.73 12.74
C ASN A 92 1.24 -24.37 11.70
N PHE A 93 1.31 -23.18 11.12
CA PHE A 93 0.49 -22.78 9.98
C PHE A 93 1.26 -23.10 8.70
N ILE A 94 1.08 -24.34 8.22
CA ILE A 94 1.92 -24.97 7.19
C ILE A 94 1.33 -24.94 5.78
N VAL A 95 0.12 -24.40 5.62
CA VAL A 95 -0.56 -24.37 4.33
C VAL A 95 -0.01 -23.25 3.44
N ASP A 96 0.06 -23.49 2.12
CA ASP A 96 0.52 -22.49 1.15
C ASP A 96 -0.49 -21.33 1.04
N PRO A 97 -0.04 -20.08 0.87
CA PRO A 97 -0.93 -18.94 0.65
C PRO A 97 -1.85 -19.08 -0.56
N ILE A 98 -1.43 -19.77 -1.62
CA ILE A 98 -2.25 -20.07 -2.81
C ILE A 98 -2.75 -21.49 -2.69
N GLN A 99 -4.04 -21.62 -2.39
CA GLN A 99 -4.69 -22.91 -2.14
C GLN A 99 -6.10 -22.94 -2.72
N GLY A 100 -6.54 -24.12 -3.16
CA GLY A 100 -7.93 -24.34 -3.56
C GLY A 100 -8.87 -24.45 -2.35
N GLY A 101 -10.20 -24.32 -2.58
CA GLY A 101 -11.22 -24.50 -1.56
C GLY A 101 -11.53 -23.26 -0.74
N ALA A 102 -11.43 -22.07 -1.32
CA ALA A 102 -11.83 -20.80 -0.69
C ALA A 102 -11.19 -20.53 0.69
N GLY A 103 -9.95 -21.00 0.91
CA GLY A 103 -9.27 -20.85 2.21
C GLY A 103 -9.65 -21.89 3.27
N THR A 104 -10.38 -22.95 2.92
CA THR A 104 -10.73 -24.01 3.88
C THR A 104 -9.50 -24.64 4.54
N SER A 105 -8.42 -24.83 3.79
CA SER A 105 -7.16 -25.36 4.34
C SER A 105 -6.60 -24.48 5.43
N LEU A 106 -6.60 -23.16 5.24
CA LEU A 106 -6.14 -22.19 6.23
C LEU A 106 -7.09 -22.15 7.45
N ASN A 107 -8.41 -22.14 7.26
CA ASN A 107 -9.39 -22.18 8.36
C ASN A 107 -9.19 -23.44 9.19
N MET A 108 -9.05 -24.61 8.55
CA MET A 108 -8.84 -25.88 9.26
C MET A 108 -7.47 -25.94 9.95
N ASN A 109 -6.43 -25.35 9.35
CA ASN A 109 -5.13 -25.24 10.01
C ASN A 109 -5.24 -24.46 11.33
N ALA A 110 -5.94 -23.33 11.32
CA ALA A 110 -6.20 -22.59 12.56
C ALA A 110 -7.02 -23.44 13.58
N ASN A 111 -8.07 -24.10 13.11
CA ASN A 111 -8.91 -24.94 13.98
C ASN A 111 -8.14 -26.08 14.62
N GLU A 112 -7.30 -26.79 13.87
CA GLU A 112 -6.49 -27.90 14.36
C GLU A 112 -5.41 -27.43 15.33
N VAL A 113 -4.68 -26.35 15.03
CA VAL A 113 -3.65 -25.78 15.91
C VAL A 113 -4.25 -25.34 17.23
N ILE A 114 -5.37 -24.62 17.19
CA ILE A 114 -6.07 -24.14 18.39
C ILE A 114 -6.62 -25.31 19.21
N ALA A 115 -7.26 -26.30 18.55
CA ALA A 115 -7.81 -27.47 19.23
C ALA A 115 -6.71 -28.27 19.94
N ASN A 116 -5.61 -28.60 19.26
CA ASN A 116 -4.51 -29.35 19.85
C ASN A 116 -3.84 -28.61 21.01
N ARG A 117 -3.72 -27.27 20.91
CA ARG A 117 -3.20 -26.48 22.03
C ARG A 117 -4.18 -26.43 23.21
N ALA A 118 -5.47 -26.27 22.94
CA ALA A 118 -6.52 -26.30 23.97
C ALA A 118 -6.59 -27.67 24.69
N ILE A 119 -6.48 -28.77 23.96
CA ILE A 119 -6.38 -30.14 24.53
C ILE A 119 -5.22 -30.24 25.52
N GLU A 120 -4.04 -29.74 25.13
CA GLU A 120 -2.85 -29.79 25.99
C GLU A 120 -3.02 -28.88 27.23
N ILE A 121 -3.64 -27.69 27.09
CA ILE A 121 -3.99 -26.81 28.23
C ILE A 121 -4.92 -27.51 29.23
N LEU A 122 -5.81 -28.39 28.76
CA LEU A 122 -6.73 -29.18 29.56
C LEU A 122 -6.09 -30.49 30.10
N GLY A 123 -4.78 -30.71 29.86
CA GLY A 123 -4.03 -31.88 30.34
C GLY A 123 -4.17 -33.14 29.47
N GLY A 124 -4.81 -33.00 28.28
CA GLY A 124 -4.93 -34.08 27.30
C GLY A 124 -3.72 -34.22 26.38
N LYS A 125 -3.80 -35.18 25.47
CA LYS A 125 -2.77 -35.41 24.44
C LYS A 125 -3.23 -34.87 23.08
N LYS A 126 -2.36 -34.20 22.37
CA LYS A 126 -2.64 -33.70 21.00
C LYS A 126 -3.21 -34.82 20.12
N GLY A 127 -4.26 -34.50 19.35
CA GLY A 127 -5.03 -35.45 18.54
C GLY A 127 -6.20 -36.12 19.26
N ASP A 128 -6.40 -35.89 20.59
CA ASP A 128 -7.55 -36.37 21.32
C ASP A 128 -8.75 -35.42 21.14
N TYR A 129 -9.35 -35.45 19.97
CA TYR A 129 -10.46 -34.57 19.60
C TYR A 129 -11.78 -34.87 20.34
N SER A 130 -11.80 -35.87 21.24
CA SER A 130 -12.90 -36.05 22.19
C SER A 130 -12.92 -34.98 23.29
N ILE A 131 -11.77 -34.33 23.57
CA ILE A 131 -11.64 -33.25 24.55
C ILE A 131 -11.98 -31.90 23.91
N VAL A 132 -11.28 -31.53 22.81
CA VAL A 132 -11.59 -30.32 22.03
C VAL A 132 -11.54 -30.67 20.55
N ASN A 133 -12.70 -30.61 19.89
CA ASN A 133 -12.83 -30.93 18.47
C ASN A 133 -12.61 -29.66 17.59
N PRO A 134 -11.78 -29.71 16.52
CA PRO A 134 -11.58 -28.59 15.61
C PRO A 134 -12.85 -28.07 14.95
N ASN A 135 -13.77 -28.97 14.56
CA ASN A 135 -15.02 -28.61 13.88
C ASN A 135 -16.12 -28.23 14.87
N ASP A 136 -16.38 -29.09 15.87
CA ASP A 136 -17.54 -28.94 16.74
C ASP A 136 -17.36 -27.88 17.83
N HIS A 137 -16.12 -27.60 18.24
CA HIS A 137 -15.81 -26.64 19.28
C HIS A 137 -15.13 -25.38 18.74
N VAL A 138 -13.97 -25.48 18.05
CA VAL A 138 -13.23 -24.30 17.57
C VAL A 138 -13.97 -23.60 16.44
N ASN A 139 -14.58 -24.35 15.54
CA ASN A 139 -15.34 -23.85 14.39
C ASN A 139 -16.84 -23.76 14.65
N CYS A 140 -17.30 -23.89 15.88
CA CYS A 140 -18.71 -23.90 16.27
C CYS A 140 -19.43 -22.63 15.77
N GLY A 141 -20.55 -22.79 15.05
CA GLY A 141 -21.33 -21.68 14.49
C GLY A 141 -20.66 -20.89 13.38
N GLN A 142 -19.63 -21.45 12.75
CA GLN A 142 -18.82 -20.79 11.73
C GLN A 142 -18.73 -21.64 10.45
N SER A 143 -18.40 -20.99 9.35
CA SER A 143 -17.96 -21.62 8.10
C SER A 143 -16.63 -21.00 7.67
N THR A 144 -15.88 -21.67 6.81
CA THR A 144 -14.78 -21.03 6.05
C THR A 144 -15.26 -19.74 5.39
N ASN A 145 -16.50 -19.75 4.89
CA ASN A 145 -17.06 -18.71 4.03
C ASN A 145 -17.39 -17.39 4.76
N ASP A 146 -17.45 -17.39 6.09
CA ASP A 146 -17.57 -16.16 6.89
C ASP A 146 -16.28 -15.83 7.65
N VAL A 147 -15.50 -16.84 8.04
CA VAL A 147 -14.21 -16.66 8.75
C VAL A 147 -13.13 -16.09 7.86
N ILE A 148 -12.95 -16.64 6.67
CA ILE A 148 -11.82 -16.29 5.77
C ILE A 148 -11.94 -14.87 5.21
N PRO A 149 -13.07 -14.41 4.64
CA PRO A 149 -13.20 -13.02 4.21
C PRO A 149 -13.09 -12.04 5.38
N THR A 150 -13.60 -12.38 6.56
CA THR A 150 -13.41 -11.58 7.78
C THR A 150 -11.93 -11.47 8.15
N ALA A 151 -11.17 -12.58 8.11
CA ALA A 151 -9.73 -12.57 8.38
C ALA A 151 -8.97 -11.73 7.33
N GLY A 152 -9.35 -11.84 6.05
CA GLY A 152 -8.79 -11.04 4.97
C GLY A 152 -9.01 -9.54 5.15
N LYS A 153 -10.24 -9.12 5.48
CA LYS A 153 -10.59 -7.72 5.77
C LYS A 153 -9.83 -7.19 6.99
N MET A 154 -9.82 -7.94 8.09
CA MET A 154 -9.10 -7.58 9.31
C MET A 154 -7.61 -7.40 9.05
N THR A 155 -6.98 -8.34 8.34
CA THR A 155 -5.56 -8.30 7.99
C THR A 155 -5.25 -7.09 7.10
N SER A 156 -6.04 -6.88 6.05
CA SER A 156 -5.86 -5.74 5.14
C SER A 156 -5.90 -4.41 5.89
N LEU A 157 -6.88 -4.21 6.79
CA LEU A 157 -7.00 -2.97 7.56
C LEU A 157 -5.82 -2.75 8.53
N ARG A 158 -5.27 -3.81 9.12
CA ARG A 158 -4.08 -3.73 9.99
C ARG A 158 -2.84 -3.31 9.19
N LEU A 159 -2.62 -3.93 8.03
CA LEU A 159 -1.50 -3.60 7.15
C LEU A 159 -1.63 -2.20 6.56
N LEU A 160 -2.84 -1.81 6.13
CA LEU A 160 -3.12 -0.47 5.59
C LEU A 160 -2.87 0.64 6.61
N LYS A 161 -3.12 0.38 7.90
CA LYS A 161 -2.79 1.35 8.96
C LYS A 161 -1.29 1.66 8.99
N ASN A 162 -0.44 0.65 8.84
CA ASN A 162 1.01 0.84 8.77
C ASN A 162 1.41 1.61 7.50
N LEU A 163 0.89 1.21 6.33
CA LEU A 163 1.13 1.93 5.08
C LEU A 163 0.72 3.40 5.16
N LYS A 164 -0.43 3.68 5.78
CA LYS A 164 -0.90 5.06 5.97
C LYS A 164 0.08 5.89 6.80
N CYS A 165 0.61 5.35 7.90
CA CYS A 165 1.63 6.04 8.70
C CYS A 165 2.88 6.38 7.86
N GLU A 166 3.35 5.47 7.01
CA GLU A 166 4.49 5.74 6.14
C GLU A 166 4.18 6.81 5.07
N LEU A 167 2.96 6.83 4.53
CA LEU A 167 2.51 7.89 3.60
C LEU A 167 2.38 9.26 4.28
N GLU A 168 1.97 9.32 5.54
CA GLU A 168 1.93 10.54 6.35
C GLU A 168 3.35 11.09 6.56
N LEU A 169 4.32 10.21 6.87
CA LEU A 169 5.75 10.60 6.96
C LEU A 169 6.30 11.11 5.62
N LEU A 170 5.91 10.51 4.51
CA LEU A 170 6.28 10.99 3.17
C LEU A 170 5.69 12.37 2.88
N TYR A 171 4.41 12.56 3.19
CA TYR A 171 3.74 13.85 3.05
C TYR A 171 4.48 14.96 3.82
N GLU A 172 4.81 14.71 5.08
CA GLU A 172 5.57 15.67 5.91
C GLU A 172 6.97 15.95 5.35
N ALA A 173 7.68 14.94 4.87
CA ALA A 173 8.99 15.10 4.28
C ALA A 173 8.94 15.95 2.99
N LEU A 174 7.93 15.76 2.16
CA LEU A 174 7.73 16.54 0.93
C LEU A 174 7.35 18.00 1.25
N CYS A 175 6.50 18.23 2.28
CA CYS A 175 6.19 19.58 2.75
C CYS A 175 7.44 20.33 3.23
N LYS A 176 8.30 19.67 4.01
CA LYS A 176 9.58 20.25 4.44
C LYS A 176 10.50 20.61 3.27
N LYS A 177 10.55 19.75 2.25
CA LYS A 177 11.32 20.06 1.02
C LYS A 177 10.69 21.16 0.19
N ALA A 178 9.36 21.28 0.20
CA ALA A 178 8.68 22.40 -0.46
C ALA A 178 9.07 23.75 0.19
N GLU A 179 9.11 23.82 1.52
CA GLU A 179 9.55 24.99 2.26
C GLU A 179 11.06 25.27 2.03
N GLU A 180 11.89 24.23 2.12
CA GLU A 180 13.37 24.34 1.94
C GLU A 180 13.74 24.88 0.56
N PHE A 181 13.01 24.49 -0.49
CA PHE A 181 13.32 24.85 -1.88
C PHE A 181 12.45 25.98 -2.44
N ASP A 182 11.68 26.68 -1.63
CA ASP A 182 10.76 27.70 -2.12
C ASP A 182 11.47 28.89 -2.78
N HIS A 183 12.70 29.17 -2.38
CA HIS A 183 13.54 30.22 -2.97
C HIS A 183 14.27 29.78 -4.26
N VAL A 184 14.24 28.50 -4.62
CA VAL A 184 15.00 27.96 -5.76
C VAL A 184 14.17 28.04 -7.03
N ILE A 185 14.55 28.95 -7.96
CA ILE A 185 13.94 29.03 -9.27
C ILE A 185 14.51 27.96 -10.21
N LYS A 186 13.67 27.31 -10.98
CA LYS A 186 14.05 26.34 -12.02
C LYS A 186 13.21 26.52 -13.27
N MET A 187 13.64 25.92 -14.39
CA MET A 187 12.84 25.84 -15.60
C MET A 187 11.75 24.76 -15.46
N GLY A 188 10.48 25.18 -15.55
CA GLY A 188 9.36 24.25 -15.68
C GLY A 188 9.33 23.63 -17.09
N ARG A 189 8.94 22.36 -17.17
CA ARG A 189 8.87 21.63 -18.44
C ARG A 189 7.51 21.00 -18.65
N THR A 190 6.99 21.13 -19.86
CA THR A 190 5.82 20.41 -20.34
C THR A 190 6.21 19.61 -21.58
N GLN A 191 5.81 18.34 -21.67
CA GLN A 191 6.21 17.45 -22.76
C GLN A 191 7.74 17.37 -22.96
N MET A 192 8.50 17.49 -21.87
CA MET A 192 9.98 17.55 -21.84
C MET A 192 10.59 18.78 -22.54
N GLN A 193 9.80 19.77 -22.95
CA GLN A 193 10.27 21.03 -23.52
C GLN A 193 10.23 22.12 -22.45
N ASP A 194 11.13 23.09 -22.57
CA ASP A 194 11.13 24.28 -21.73
C ASP A 194 9.77 24.99 -21.83
N ALA A 195 9.20 25.33 -20.69
CA ALA A 195 7.94 26.04 -20.60
C ALA A 195 8.14 27.42 -19.97
N VAL A 196 7.83 27.54 -18.69
CA VAL A 196 7.98 28.79 -17.93
C VAL A 196 8.70 28.49 -16.60
N PRO A 197 9.33 29.49 -15.96
CA PRO A 197 9.92 29.31 -14.65
C PRO A 197 8.91 28.83 -13.62
N ILE A 198 9.39 28.02 -12.65
CA ILE A 198 8.66 27.53 -11.49
C ILE A 198 9.63 27.49 -10.30
N ARG A 199 9.13 27.60 -9.08
CA ARG A 199 9.97 27.33 -7.91
C ARG A 199 10.03 25.82 -7.65
N LEU A 200 11.22 25.31 -7.32
CA LEU A 200 11.41 23.91 -6.97
C LEU A 200 10.53 23.52 -5.76
N GLY A 201 10.34 24.45 -4.81
CA GLY A 201 9.41 24.26 -3.69
C GLY A 201 7.97 24.04 -4.12
N GLN A 202 7.49 24.73 -5.16
CA GLN A 202 6.13 24.51 -5.71
C GLN A 202 5.98 23.09 -6.30
N GLU A 203 7.02 22.55 -6.93
CA GLU A 203 7.02 21.20 -7.48
C GLU A 203 6.94 20.14 -6.36
N PHE A 204 7.74 20.28 -5.29
CA PHE A 204 7.67 19.41 -4.12
C PHE A 204 6.32 19.55 -3.38
N GLY A 205 5.79 20.76 -3.28
CA GLY A 205 4.44 21.00 -2.74
C GLY A 205 3.35 20.29 -3.52
N ALA A 206 3.44 20.25 -4.85
CA ALA A 206 2.51 19.51 -5.69
C ALA A 206 2.61 17.99 -5.46
N TYR A 207 3.80 17.45 -5.21
CA TYR A 207 3.97 16.04 -4.81
C TYR A 207 3.31 15.76 -3.45
N ALA A 208 3.49 16.65 -2.46
CA ALA A 208 2.85 16.52 -1.14
C ALA A 208 1.31 16.48 -1.27
N VAL A 209 0.74 17.39 -2.06
CA VAL A 209 -0.73 17.44 -2.31
C VAL A 209 -1.22 16.14 -2.98
N ALA A 210 -0.44 15.56 -3.87
CA ALA A 210 -0.78 14.27 -4.50
C ALA A 210 -0.82 13.14 -3.46
N ILE A 211 0.19 13.03 -2.59
CA ILE A 211 0.22 12.03 -1.52
C ILE A 211 -0.93 12.23 -0.52
N GLN A 212 -1.23 13.46 -0.12
CA GLN A 212 -2.38 13.76 0.75
C GLN A 212 -3.70 13.28 0.13
N ARG A 213 -3.85 13.42 -1.19
CA ARG A 213 -5.04 12.94 -1.91
C ARG A 213 -5.10 11.41 -1.92
N ASP A 214 -3.95 10.73 -2.00
CA ASP A 214 -3.89 9.26 -1.96
C ASP A 214 -4.22 8.72 -0.56
N ILE A 215 -3.75 9.36 0.52
CA ILE A 215 -4.13 9.03 1.90
C ILE A 215 -5.67 9.12 2.06
N ARG A 216 -6.29 10.21 1.61
CA ARG A 216 -7.76 10.37 1.68
C ARG A 216 -8.52 9.34 0.84
N ARG A 217 -7.98 8.92 -0.30
CA ARG A 217 -8.57 7.86 -1.14
C ARG A 217 -8.53 6.52 -0.41
N MET A 218 -7.40 6.24 0.23
CA MET A 218 -7.20 5.01 1.01
C MET A 218 -8.16 4.95 2.20
N ASP A 219 -8.33 6.03 2.96
CA ASP A 219 -9.29 6.10 4.07
C ASP A 219 -10.71 5.72 3.62
N LYS A 220 -11.17 6.26 2.48
CA LYS A 220 -12.50 5.93 1.94
C LYS A 220 -12.63 4.47 1.52
N ALA A 221 -11.58 3.90 0.91
CA ALA A 221 -11.60 2.49 0.51
C ALA A 221 -11.55 1.55 1.73
N MET A 222 -10.83 1.93 2.79
CA MET A 222 -10.81 1.16 4.04
C MET A 222 -12.18 1.06 4.71
N ASP A 223 -13.05 2.06 4.58
CA ASP A 223 -14.39 2.03 5.18
C ASP A 223 -15.23 0.87 4.63
N GLU A 224 -15.06 0.48 3.36
CA GLU A 224 -15.78 -0.64 2.75
C GLU A 224 -15.37 -2.01 3.34
N MET A 225 -14.15 -2.11 3.89
CA MET A 225 -13.65 -3.32 4.55
C MET A 225 -14.25 -3.56 5.94
N ARG A 226 -14.96 -2.58 6.52
CA ARG A 226 -15.48 -2.68 7.90
C ARG A 226 -16.70 -3.58 8.05
N ALA A 227 -17.44 -3.81 6.97
CA ALA A 227 -18.62 -4.67 6.99
C ALA A 227 -18.21 -6.15 6.93
N LEU A 228 -18.57 -6.92 7.98
CA LEU A 228 -18.22 -8.34 8.12
C LEU A 228 -19.45 -9.23 7.91
N ASN A 229 -19.25 -10.37 7.25
CA ASN A 229 -20.28 -11.39 7.06
C ASN A 229 -20.26 -12.50 8.14
N MET A 230 -19.56 -12.29 9.27
CA MET A 230 -19.51 -13.25 10.38
C MET A 230 -20.90 -13.62 10.89
N GLY A 231 -21.11 -14.93 11.05
CA GLY A 231 -22.40 -15.53 11.38
C GLY A 231 -23.26 -15.88 10.16
N GLY A 232 -22.84 -15.47 8.94
CA GLY A 232 -23.51 -15.87 7.69
C GLY A 232 -23.39 -17.36 7.38
N THR A 233 -22.38 -17.99 7.93
CA THR A 233 -22.04 -19.40 7.72
C THR A 233 -21.85 -19.76 6.24
N ALA A 234 -22.47 -20.83 5.74
CA ALA A 234 -22.14 -21.42 4.43
C ALA A 234 -22.42 -20.50 3.23
N VAL A 235 -23.58 -19.79 3.23
CA VAL A 235 -24.07 -18.99 2.09
C VAL A 235 -24.71 -17.66 2.54
N GLY A 236 -24.45 -17.23 3.77
CA GLY A 236 -25.00 -15.99 4.31
C GLY A 236 -26.35 -16.12 5.00
N THR A 237 -26.94 -17.31 5.06
CA THR A 237 -28.25 -17.52 5.70
C THR A 237 -28.17 -17.74 7.21
N GLY A 238 -26.95 -17.92 7.76
CA GLY A 238 -26.74 -18.17 9.19
C GLY A 238 -27.20 -19.57 9.65
N ILE A 239 -27.30 -20.54 8.74
CA ILE A 239 -27.71 -21.90 9.11
C ILE A 239 -26.71 -22.49 10.12
N ASN A 240 -27.24 -23.21 11.13
CA ASN A 240 -26.49 -23.81 12.23
C ASN A 240 -25.76 -22.80 13.18
N ALA A 241 -26.01 -21.50 13.04
CA ALA A 241 -25.59 -20.51 14.02
C ALA A 241 -26.78 -20.09 14.90
N ASP A 242 -26.54 -19.93 16.21
CA ASP A 242 -27.55 -19.42 17.13
C ASP A 242 -27.91 -17.95 16.81
N LYS A 243 -29.17 -17.56 16.95
CA LYS A 243 -29.63 -16.20 16.65
C LYS A 243 -28.96 -15.13 17.53
N ASN A 244 -28.61 -15.46 18.76
CA ASN A 244 -27.92 -14.55 19.66
C ASN A 244 -26.42 -14.51 19.34
N TYR A 245 -25.83 -15.61 18.84
CA TYR A 245 -24.48 -15.62 18.29
C TYR A 245 -24.35 -14.60 17.15
N LEU A 246 -25.27 -14.60 16.19
CA LEU A 246 -25.26 -13.63 15.09
C LEU A 246 -25.23 -12.17 15.57
N LYS A 247 -25.96 -11.86 16.65
CA LYS A 247 -26.04 -10.50 17.19
C LYS A 247 -24.79 -10.06 17.96
N ARG A 248 -23.99 -11.02 18.46
CA ARG A 248 -22.89 -10.76 19.39
C ARG A 248 -21.51 -10.93 18.77
N ILE A 249 -21.38 -11.74 17.73
CA ILE A 249 -20.07 -12.11 17.18
C ILE A 249 -19.26 -10.90 16.69
N VAL A 250 -19.87 -9.99 15.92
CA VAL A 250 -19.16 -8.80 15.44
C VAL A 250 -18.84 -7.82 16.58
N PRO A 251 -19.76 -7.47 17.51
CA PRO A 251 -19.42 -6.73 18.73
C PRO A 251 -18.25 -7.34 19.52
N ASN A 252 -18.22 -8.67 19.70
CA ASN A 252 -17.12 -9.33 20.42
C ASN A 252 -15.80 -9.27 19.62
N ILE A 253 -15.84 -9.34 18.29
CA ILE A 253 -14.65 -9.11 17.44
C ILE A 253 -14.13 -7.68 17.63
N VAL A 254 -15.01 -6.69 17.65
CA VAL A 254 -14.65 -5.27 17.88
C VAL A 254 -13.99 -5.10 19.24
N GLU A 255 -14.60 -5.61 20.31
CA GLU A 255 -14.07 -5.50 21.66
C GLU A 255 -12.69 -6.15 21.81
N ILE A 256 -12.52 -7.36 21.26
CA ILE A 256 -11.29 -8.15 21.42
C ILE A 256 -10.15 -7.64 20.54
N SER A 257 -10.47 -7.19 19.30
CA SER A 257 -9.46 -6.74 18.33
C SER A 257 -9.10 -5.25 18.47
N GLY A 258 -9.99 -4.45 19.08
CA GLY A 258 -9.88 -2.99 19.11
C GLY A 258 -10.07 -2.32 17.75
N MET A 259 -10.63 -3.05 16.76
CA MET A 259 -10.88 -2.55 15.41
C MET A 259 -12.37 -2.26 15.24
N ASP A 260 -12.68 -1.21 14.48
CA ASP A 260 -14.05 -0.75 14.25
C ASP A 260 -14.68 -1.51 13.08
N PHE A 261 -15.50 -2.53 13.38
CA PHE A 261 -16.24 -3.34 12.44
C PHE A 261 -17.74 -3.23 12.67
N ILE A 262 -18.51 -3.46 11.62
CA ILE A 262 -19.97 -3.55 11.65
C ILE A 262 -20.43 -4.88 11.03
N GLN A 263 -21.61 -5.34 11.46
CA GLN A 263 -22.28 -6.43 10.78
C GLN A 263 -22.67 -5.97 9.37
N ALA A 264 -22.40 -6.77 8.34
CA ALA A 264 -22.86 -6.48 7.00
C ALA A 264 -24.40 -6.41 6.94
N PHE A 265 -24.92 -5.49 6.12
CA PHE A 265 -26.36 -5.30 5.97
C PHE A 265 -27.03 -6.56 5.39
N ASP A 266 -26.41 -7.19 4.41
CA ASP A 266 -26.82 -8.46 3.82
C ASP A 266 -25.65 -9.44 3.88
N LEU A 267 -25.83 -10.55 4.62
CA LEU A 267 -24.78 -11.54 4.78
C LEU A 267 -24.62 -12.44 3.54
N ILE A 268 -25.66 -12.56 2.70
CA ILE A 268 -25.60 -13.34 1.46
C ILE A 268 -24.75 -12.57 0.45
N ASP A 269 -25.03 -11.28 0.29
CA ASP A 269 -24.23 -10.38 -0.54
C ASP A 269 -22.75 -10.40 -0.12
N SER A 270 -22.49 -10.17 1.16
CA SER A 270 -21.12 -10.11 1.69
C SER A 270 -20.38 -11.45 1.74
N THR A 271 -21.08 -12.58 1.49
CA THR A 271 -20.45 -13.90 1.35
C THR A 271 -20.03 -14.17 -0.09
N GLN A 272 -20.78 -13.66 -1.07
CA GLN A 272 -20.49 -13.92 -2.48
C GLN A 272 -19.63 -12.84 -3.16
N ASN A 273 -19.65 -11.59 -2.68
CA ASN A 273 -18.99 -10.46 -3.33
C ASN A 273 -17.71 -10.02 -2.61
N LEU A 274 -16.65 -9.74 -3.39
CA LEU A 274 -15.32 -9.35 -2.92
C LEU A 274 -14.91 -7.97 -3.45
N ASP A 275 -15.87 -7.15 -3.91
CA ASP A 275 -15.66 -5.78 -4.39
C ASP A 275 -14.96 -4.85 -3.39
N PRO A 276 -15.09 -4.97 -2.04
CA PRO A 276 -14.30 -4.18 -1.11
C PRO A 276 -12.78 -4.38 -1.27
N PHE A 277 -12.33 -5.59 -1.62
CA PHE A 277 -10.92 -5.84 -1.91
C PHE A 277 -10.49 -5.17 -3.22
N VAL A 278 -11.36 -5.12 -4.22
CA VAL A 278 -11.09 -4.42 -5.50
C VAL A 278 -10.99 -2.91 -5.27
N ALA A 279 -11.88 -2.33 -4.45
CA ALA A 279 -11.86 -0.91 -4.10
C ALA A 279 -10.54 -0.52 -3.41
N VAL A 280 -10.10 -1.29 -2.42
CA VAL A 280 -8.83 -1.07 -1.72
C VAL A 280 -7.63 -1.28 -2.65
N SER A 281 -7.63 -2.33 -3.45
CA SER A 281 -6.57 -2.58 -4.44
C SER A 281 -6.45 -1.43 -5.43
N GLY A 282 -7.57 -0.90 -5.93
CA GLY A 282 -7.62 0.27 -6.80
C GLY A 282 -7.05 1.53 -6.15
N ALA A 283 -7.29 1.74 -4.85
CA ALA A 283 -6.71 2.85 -4.09
C ALA A 283 -5.18 2.71 -3.94
N ILE A 284 -4.70 1.50 -3.61
CA ILE A 284 -3.26 1.17 -3.52
C ILE A 284 -2.59 1.36 -4.88
N LYS A 285 -3.19 0.88 -5.98
CA LYS A 285 -2.69 1.08 -7.33
C LYS A 285 -2.58 2.57 -7.68
N ALA A 286 -3.59 3.37 -7.38
CA ALA A 286 -3.55 4.82 -7.64
C ALA A 286 -2.40 5.49 -6.90
N CYS A 287 -2.16 5.12 -5.63
CA CYS A 287 -1.01 5.59 -4.84
C CYS A 287 0.32 5.15 -5.48
N ALA A 288 0.44 3.89 -5.89
CA ALA A 288 1.63 3.37 -6.56
C ALA A 288 1.95 4.14 -7.87
N VAL A 289 0.93 4.49 -8.65
CA VAL A 289 1.08 5.32 -9.87
C VAL A 289 1.59 6.72 -9.52
N THR A 290 1.05 7.36 -8.47
CA THR A 290 1.53 8.66 -7.98
C THR A 290 3.01 8.59 -7.57
N LEU A 291 3.38 7.60 -6.77
CA LEU A 291 4.76 7.40 -6.31
C LEU A 291 5.73 7.12 -7.47
N SER A 292 5.31 6.31 -8.43
CA SER A 292 6.11 6.03 -9.63
C SER A 292 6.36 7.28 -10.46
N LYS A 293 5.36 8.16 -10.59
CA LYS A 293 5.52 9.46 -11.28
C LYS A 293 6.51 10.35 -10.53
N ILE A 294 6.39 10.49 -9.22
CA ILE A 294 7.32 11.27 -8.41
C ILE A 294 8.75 10.70 -8.52
N ALA A 295 8.90 9.38 -8.43
CA ALA A 295 10.20 8.72 -8.58
C ALA A 295 10.83 8.99 -9.96
N ASN A 296 10.05 8.98 -11.03
CA ASN A 296 10.52 9.31 -12.38
C ASN A 296 11.00 10.76 -12.49
N ASP A 297 10.26 11.70 -11.92
CA ASP A 297 10.65 13.11 -11.92
C ASP A 297 11.96 13.33 -11.16
N LEU A 298 12.12 12.74 -9.97
CA LEU A 298 13.35 12.84 -9.18
C LEU A 298 14.55 12.24 -9.92
N ARG A 299 14.37 11.10 -10.60
CA ARG A 299 15.43 10.49 -11.43
C ARG A 299 15.82 11.39 -12.58
N LEU A 300 14.86 12.06 -13.20
CA LEU A 300 15.09 12.95 -14.33
C LEU A 300 15.80 14.22 -13.87
N MET A 301 15.32 14.89 -12.82
CA MET A 301 15.92 16.11 -12.28
C MET A 301 17.34 15.87 -11.75
N SER A 302 17.64 14.68 -11.23
CA SER A 302 18.98 14.32 -10.75
C SER A 302 19.90 13.76 -11.82
N SER A 303 19.46 13.66 -13.07
CA SER A 303 20.23 13.06 -14.16
C SER A 303 21.50 13.81 -14.48
N GLY A 304 22.56 13.09 -14.81
CA GLY A 304 23.86 13.68 -15.18
C GLY A 304 25.02 13.05 -14.38
N PRO A 305 25.92 13.86 -13.79
CA PRO A 305 25.82 15.29 -13.43
C PRO A 305 26.15 16.29 -14.55
N ARG A 306 26.89 15.90 -15.57
CA ARG A 306 27.34 16.87 -16.62
C ARG A 306 26.46 16.88 -17.88
N ALA A 307 25.96 15.71 -18.28
CA ALA A 307 25.21 15.51 -19.51
C ALA A 307 23.68 15.37 -19.27
N GLY A 308 23.19 15.72 -18.09
CA GLY A 308 21.78 15.69 -17.74
C GLY A 308 21.29 17.01 -17.14
N PHE A 309 20.11 16.98 -16.50
CA PHE A 309 19.53 18.18 -15.91
C PHE A 309 20.30 18.66 -14.68
N HIS A 310 20.59 17.74 -13.78
CA HIS A 310 21.35 18.03 -12.56
C HIS A 310 20.78 19.23 -11.75
N GLU A 311 19.46 19.29 -11.66
CA GLU A 311 18.75 20.33 -10.90
C GLU A 311 18.72 20.03 -9.40
N ILE A 312 18.76 18.73 -9.05
CA ILE A 312 18.82 18.23 -7.67
C ILE A 312 19.90 17.16 -7.54
N ASN A 313 20.35 16.92 -6.30
CA ASN A 313 21.17 15.77 -5.95
C ASN A 313 20.36 14.83 -5.08
N LEU A 314 20.44 13.52 -5.35
CA LEU A 314 19.92 12.47 -4.49
C LEU A 314 21.03 11.93 -3.58
N PRO A 315 20.70 11.45 -2.37
CA PRO A 315 21.68 10.80 -1.50
C PRO A 315 22.33 9.59 -2.17
N GLU A 316 23.65 9.52 -2.08
CA GLU A 316 24.41 8.35 -2.53
C GLU A 316 24.19 7.17 -1.58
N ARG A 317 23.62 6.07 -2.07
CA ARG A 317 23.27 4.91 -1.23
C ARG A 317 24.08 3.65 -1.53
N GLN A 318 24.61 3.54 -2.74
CA GLN A 318 25.47 2.44 -3.14
C GLN A 318 26.29 2.79 -4.40
N ASN A 319 27.37 2.06 -4.63
CA ASN A 319 28.13 2.18 -5.87
C ASN A 319 27.25 1.85 -7.08
N GLY A 320 27.27 2.70 -8.10
CA GLY A 320 26.35 2.59 -9.24
C GLY A 320 26.83 1.70 -10.39
N SER A 321 28.11 1.28 -10.37
CA SER A 321 28.69 0.50 -11.46
C SER A 321 29.91 -0.30 -11.02
N SER A 322 30.03 -1.52 -11.52
CA SER A 322 31.21 -2.36 -11.34
C SER A 322 32.39 -1.99 -12.29
N ILE A 323 32.12 -1.18 -13.34
CA ILE A 323 33.09 -0.85 -14.38
C ILE A 323 33.36 0.67 -14.50
N MET A 324 32.46 1.52 -13.98
CA MET A 324 32.58 2.99 -14.05
C MET A 324 32.81 3.55 -12.65
N PRO A 325 34.07 3.82 -12.22
CA PRO A 325 34.35 4.38 -10.90
C PRO A 325 33.65 5.74 -10.71
N GLY A 326 33.02 5.93 -9.55
CA GLY A 326 32.35 7.19 -9.19
C GLY A 326 30.96 7.38 -9.79
N LYS A 327 30.44 6.42 -10.56
CA LYS A 327 29.03 6.47 -11.00
C LYS A 327 28.10 6.12 -9.84
N VAL A 328 27.13 6.98 -9.56
CA VAL A 328 26.04 6.75 -8.59
C VAL A 328 24.72 6.74 -9.34
N ASN A 329 23.87 5.76 -9.06
CA ASN A 329 22.55 5.62 -9.67
C ASN A 329 21.43 5.99 -8.67
N PRO A 330 20.28 6.46 -9.16
CA PRO A 330 19.11 6.80 -8.34
C PRO A 330 18.33 5.53 -7.88
N VAL A 331 19.01 4.60 -7.18
CA VAL A 331 18.51 3.26 -6.89
C VAL A 331 17.26 3.23 -6.02
N ILE A 332 17.06 4.22 -5.15
CA ILE A 332 15.87 4.29 -4.30
C ILE A 332 14.61 4.66 -5.11
N PRO A 333 14.60 5.72 -5.96
CA PRO A 333 13.50 5.91 -6.91
C PRO A 333 13.26 4.71 -7.84
N GLU A 334 14.32 4.00 -8.27
CA GLU A 334 14.18 2.81 -9.12
C GLU A 334 13.43 1.68 -8.43
N VAL A 335 13.70 1.39 -7.15
CA VAL A 335 12.95 0.37 -6.42
C VAL A 335 11.49 0.78 -6.19
N VAL A 336 11.20 2.07 -5.98
CA VAL A 336 9.83 2.57 -5.90
C VAL A 336 9.06 2.30 -7.21
N ASN A 337 9.69 2.53 -8.36
CA ASN A 337 9.11 2.19 -9.67
C ASN A 337 8.82 0.68 -9.79
N GLN A 338 9.75 -0.20 -9.39
CA GLN A 338 9.57 -1.66 -9.47
C GLN A 338 8.41 -2.14 -8.59
N VAL A 339 8.30 -1.61 -7.36
CA VAL A 339 7.18 -1.92 -6.47
C VAL A 339 5.85 -1.45 -7.09
N ALA A 340 5.83 -0.26 -7.69
CA ALA A 340 4.63 0.24 -8.37
C ALA A 340 4.21 -0.67 -9.54
N PHE A 341 5.15 -1.18 -10.34
CA PHE A 341 4.84 -2.09 -11.44
C PHE A 341 4.26 -3.41 -10.94
N ASN A 342 4.82 -3.96 -9.86
CA ASN A 342 4.30 -5.17 -9.23
C ASN A 342 2.87 -4.99 -8.70
N ILE A 343 2.59 -3.88 -8.02
CA ILE A 343 1.26 -3.54 -7.48
C ILE A 343 0.22 -3.41 -8.60
N ILE A 344 0.58 -2.79 -9.72
CA ILE A 344 -0.32 -2.68 -10.89
C ILE A 344 -0.68 -4.08 -11.43
N GLY A 345 0.30 -4.99 -11.47
CA GLY A 345 0.06 -6.39 -11.86
C GLY A 345 -0.83 -7.14 -10.86
N ASN A 346 -0.58 -6.98 -9.57
CA ASN A 346 -1.38 -7.58 -8.50
C ASN A 346 -2.84 -7.08 -8.50
N ASP A 347 -3.08 -5.79 -8.77
CA ASP A 347 -4.42 -5.23 -8.88
C ASP A 347 -5.24 -5.90 -9.99
N LEU A 348 -4.63 -6.18 -11.13
CA LEU A 348 -5.29 -6.92 -12.19
C LEU A 348 -5.66 -8.35 -11.73
N THR A 349 -4.75 -9.03 -11.04
CA THR A 349 -5.00 -10.37 -10.50
C THR A 349 -6.16 -10.35 -9.50
N ILE A 350 -6.20 -9.37 -8.57
CA ILE A 350 -7.26 -9.20 -7.59
C ILE A 350 -8.61 -8.95 -8.30
N THR A 351 -8.62 -8.09 -9.31
CA THR A 351 -9.83 -7.78 -10.09
C THR A 351 -10.38 -9.03 -10.77
N MET A 352 -9.53 -9.81 -11.45
CA MET A 352 -9.93 -11.04 -12.12
C MET A 352 -10.42 -12.11 -11.13
N ALA A 353 -9.76 -12.25 -9.99
CA ALA A 353 -10.16 -13.21 -8.97
C ALA A 353 -11.49 -12.82 -8.29
N ALA A 354 -11.74 -11.54 -8.09
CA ALA A 354 -13.01 -11.06 -7.55
C ALA A 354 -14.17 -11.26 -8.53
N GLU A 355 -13.96 -11.02 -9.84
CA GLU A 355 -14.94 -11.24 -10.91
C GLU A 355 -15.29 -12.72 -11.09
N ALA A 356 -14.34 -13.62 -10.84
CA ALA A 356 -14.50 -15.06 -11.08
C ALA A 356 -15.39 -15.79 -10.05
N GLY A 357 -15.99 -15.10 -9.07
CA GLY A 357 -16.97 -15.67 -8.15
C GLY A 357 -18.19 -16.23 -8.86
N GLN A 358 -18.76 -17.30 -8.32
CA GLN A 358 -19.93 -17.98 -8.91
C GLN A 358 -20.99 -18.22 -7.86
N LEU A 359 -22.20 -17.77 -8.11
CA LEU A 359 -23.37 -17.93 -7.24
C LEU A 359 -23.08 -17.40 -5.82
N GLU A 360 -23.20 -18.21 -4.79
CA GLU A 360 -23.21 -17.81 -3.39
C GLU A 360 -21.81 -17.72 -2.75
N LEU A 361 -20.71 -17.92 -3.52
CA LEU A 361 -19.35 -17.88 -2.99
C LEU A 361 -18.31 -17.50 -4.06
N ASN A 362 -17.27 -16.80 -3.63
CA ASN A 362 -16.03 -16.64 -4.39
C ASN A 362 -14.95 -17.58 -3.82
N ALA A 363 -14.45 -18.51 -4.65
CA ALA A 363 -13.44 -19.50 -4.24
C ALA A 363 -11.99 -18.98 -4.32
N PHE A 364 -11.78 -17.73 -4.76
CA PHE A 364 -10.46 -17.21 -5.11
C PHE A 364 -9.89 -16.21 -4.09
N GLU A 365 -10.43 -16.15 -2.88
CA GLU A 365 -9.91 -15.34 -1.78
C GLU A 365 -8.42 -15.56 -1.49
N PRO A 366 -7.87 -16.78 -1.51
CA PRO A 366 -6.45 -17.01 -1.24
C PRO A 366 -5.53 -16.20 -2.14
N ILE A 367 -5.75 -16.16 -3.45
CA ILE A 367 -4.92 -15.37 -4.37
C ILE A 367 -5.15 -13.85 -4.20
N ILE A 368 -6.37 -13.42 -3.84
CA ILE A 368 -6.67 -12.03 -3.52
C ILE A 368 -5.84 -11.60 -2.32
N PHE A 369 -5.83 -12.38 -1.24
CA PHE A 369 -5.08 -12.06 -0.03
C PHE A 369 -3.58 -12.08 -0.25
N TYR A 370 -3.06 -13.07 -0.99
CA TYR A 370 -1.66 -13.14 -1.35
C TYR A 370 -1.20 -11.86 -2.07
N CYS A 371 -1.90 -11.45 -3.12
CA CYS A 371 -1.59 -10.24 -3.87
C CYS A 371 -1.80 -8.96 -3.05
N MET A 372 -2.86 -8.89 -2.25
CA MET A 372 -3.21 -7.72 -1.44
C MET A 372 -2.17 -7.46 -0.35
N PHE A 373 -1.85 -8.47 0.47
CA PHE A 373 -0.92 -8.30 1.59
C PHE A 373 0.48 -7.98 1.09
N GLN A 374 0.94 -8.69 0.03
CA GLN A 374 2.20 -8.38 -0.61
C GLN A 374 2.24 -6.94 -1.12
N SER A 375 1.17 -6.46 -1.76
CA SER A 375 1.10 -5.09 -2.29
C SER A 375 1.16 -4.04 -1.17
N ILE A 376 0.44 -4.25 -0.07
CA ILE A 376 0.43 -3.31 1.06
C ILE A 376 1.81 -3.25 1.71
N ASP A 377 2.40 -4.40 2.03
CA ASP A 377 3.70 -4.46 2.72
C ASP A 377 4.83 -3.90 1.87
N THR A 378 4.91 -4.34 0.59
CA THR A 378 5.97 -3.85 -0.30
C THR A 378 5.86 -2.36 -0.54
N LEU A 379 4.63 -1.81 -0.61
CA LEU A 379 4.42 -0.38 -0.73
C LEU A 379 4.84 0.36 0.55
N ALA A 380 4.49 -0.14 1.73
CA ALA A 380 4.88 0.46 3.00
C ALA A 380 6.41 0.53 3.13
N TYR A 381 7.11 -0.57 2.85
CA TYR A 381 8.57 -0.60 2.88
C TYR A 381 9.21 0.29 1.79
N ALA A 382 8.61 0.35 0.60
CA ALA A 382 9.09 1.24 -0.46
C ALA A 382 8.93 2.72 -0.08
N VAL A 383 7.81 3.10 0.53
CA VAL A 383 7.58 4.46 1.03
C VAL A 383 8.56 4.79 2.16
N HIS A 384 8.75 3.88 3.12
CA HIS A 384 9.72 4.06 4.20
C HIS A 384 11.13 4.33 3.67
N THR A 385 11.63 3.47 2.78
CA THR A 385 12.97 3.67 2.21
C THR A 385 13.03 4.92 1.32
N PHE A 386 11.95 5.30 0.65
CA PHE A 386 11.87 6.51 -0.15
C PHE A 386 12.01 7.77 0.72
N VAL A 387 11.37 7.80 1.87
CA VAL A 387 11.48 8.89 2.85
C VAL A 387 12.90 8.96 3.41
N GLU A 388 13.39 7.87 4.02
CA GLU A 388 14.62 7.87 4.80
C GLU A 388 15.89 7.91 3.93
N ASN A 389 15.85 7.24 2.79
CA ASN A 389 17.03 7.04 1.96
C ASN A 389 17.05 7.93 0.70
N CYS A 390 15.99 8.67 0.41
CA CYS A 390 15.94 9.57 -0.73
C CYS A 390 15.45 10.97 -0.33
N VAL A 391 14.14 11.16 -0.07
CA VAL A 391 13.48 12.47 0.02
C VAL A 391 14.16 13.38 1.06
N LYS A 392 14.40 12.90 2.28
CA LYS A 392 15.02 13.68 3.36
C LYS A 392 16.38 14.25 3.00
N GLY A 393 17.14 13.57 2.17
CA GLY A 393 18.50 13.93 1.82
C GLY A 393 18.66 14.62 0.46
N ILE A 394 17.57 14.96 -0.24
CA ILE A 394 17.63 15.71 -1.49
C ILE A 394 18.18 17.10 -1.24
N THR A 395 19.07 17.59 -2.12
CA THR A 395 19.56 18.98 -2.14
C THR A 395 19.34 19.58 -3.52
N ALA A 396 19.16 20.90 -3.59
CA ALA A 396 19.02 21.62 -4.83
C ALA A 396 20.38 22.07 -5.40
N ASN A 397 20.53 22.03 -6.72
CA ASN A 397 21.65 22.66 -7.44
C ASN A 397 21.22 24.04 -7.93
N GLU A 398 21.13 25.02 -7.04
CA GLU A 398 20.60 26.36 -7.31
C GLU A 398 21.29 27.04 -8.49
N THR A 399 22.61 26.98 -8.55
CA THR A 399 23.40 27.56 -9.67
C THR A 399 23.01 26.93 -11.00
N ARG A 400 22.79 25.60 -11.03
CA ARG A 400 22.37 24.90 -12.25
C ARG A 400 20.94 25.26 -12.63
N CYS A 401 20.03 25.29 -11.67
CA CYS A 401 18.66 25.69 -11.87
C CYS A 401 18.57 27.10 -12.48
N ARG A 402 19.27 28.06 -11.85
CA ARG A 402 19.35 29.47 -12.35
C ARG A 402 19.93 29.54 -13.76
N TYR A 403 21.04 28.86 -14.02
CA TYR A 403 21.67 28.83 -15.35
C TYR A 403 20.68 28.33 -16.41
N LEU A 404 19.91 27.30 -16.14
CA LEU A 404 18.91 26.77 -17.08
C LEU A 404 17.78 27.77 -17.35
N VAL A 405 17.31 28.50 -16.34
CA VAL A 405 16.29 29.56 -16.51
C VAL A 405 16.84 30.70 -17.38
N GLU A 406 18.01 31.23 -17.04
CA GLU A 406 18.62 32.39 -17.74
C GLU A 406 18.92 32.10 -19.20
N ASN A 407 19.21 30.84 -19.54
CA ASN A 407 19.54 30.43 -20.92
C ASN A 407 18.35 29.80 -21.65
N SER A 408 17.19 29.72 -21.04
CA SER A 408 15.99 29.21 -21.69
C SER A 408 15.25 30.31 -22.46
N VAL A 409 14.65 29.92 -23.58
CA VAL A 409 13.72 30.79 -24.31
C VAL A 409 12.39 30.97 -23.58
N GLY A 410 12.07 30.15 -22.58
CA GLY A 410 10.81 30.18 -21.84
C GLY A 410 10.55 31.48 -21.07
N ILE A 411 11.61 32.22 -20.68
CA ILE A 411 11.46 33.53 -19.98
C ILE A 411 10.80 34.58 -20.86
N ILE A 412 10.78 34.42 -22.20
CA ILE A 412 10.09 35.35 -23.12
C ILE A 412 8.60 35.48 -22.80
N THR A 413 8.00 34.44 -22.17
CA THR A 413 6.59 34.47 -21.79
C THR A 413 6.28 35.58 -20.79
N ALA A 414 7.17 35.84 -19.84
CA ALA A 414 7.04 36.97 -18.89
C ALA A 414 7.18 38.33 -19.60
N ILE A 415 8.01 38.41 -20.63
CA ILE A 415 8.29 39.63 -21.38
C ILE A 415 7.17 39.93 -22.39
N CYS A 416 6.48 38.91 -22.89
CA CYS A 416 5.48 39.02 -23.96
C CYS A 416 4.41 40.10 -23.72
N PRO A 417 3.82 40.30 -22.54
CA PRO A 417 2.84 41.36 -22.30
C PRO A 417 3.39 42.78 -22.53
N HIS A 418 4.71 42.97 -22.36
CA HIS A 418 5.36 44.31 -22.43
C HIS A 418 5.80 44.68 -23.89
N VAL A 419 6.21 43.68 -24.67
CA VAL A 419 6.71 43.94 -26.04
C VAL A 419 5.71 43.52 -27.15
N GLY A 420 4.67 42.79 -26.78
CA GLY A 420 3.70 42.21 -27.68
C GLY A 420 4.12 40.87 -28.28
N TYR A 421 3.14 40.03 -28.64
CA TYR A 421 3.35 38.64 -29.05
C TYR A 421 4.28 38.47 -30.25
N GLN A 422 4.10 39.33 -31.31
CA GLN A 422 4.90 39.18 -32.53
C GLN A 422 6.39 39.44 -32.29
N LYS A 423 6.72 40.54 -31.58
CA LYS A 423 8.11 40.87 -31.24
C LYS A 423 8.73 39.80 -30.32
N ALA A 424 7.97 39.33 -29.32
CA ALA A 424 8.39 38.25 -28.44
C ALA A 424 8.73 36.96 -29.22
N ALA A 425 7.88 36.59 -30.20
CA ALA A 425 8.10 35.44 -31.05
C ALA A 425 9.34 35.58 -31.95
N ASP A 426 9.59 36.78 -32.51
CA ASP A 426 10.77 37.05 -33.33
C ASP A 426 12.06 36.99 -32.50
N ILE A 427 12.08 37.52 -31.29
CA ILE A 427 13.18 37.42 -30.35
C ILE A 427 13.44 35.94 -29.96
N ALA A 428 12.40 35.17 -29.63
CA ALA A 428 12.55 33.76 -29.30
C ALA A 428 13.17 32.96 -30.47
N LYS A 429 12.73 33.18 -31.72
CA LYS A 429 13.30 32.57 -32.93
C LYS A 429 14.76 32.98 -33.14
N LYS A 430 15.10 34.24 -32.90
CA LYS A 430 16.47 34.75 -33.00
C LYS A 430 17.36 34.09 -31.96
N ALA A 431 16.92 34.02 -30.67
CA ALA A 431 17.64 33.36 -29.61
C ALA A 431 17.93 31.88 -29.92
N MET A 432 16.95 31.12 -30.42
CA MET A 432 17.13 29.71 -30.80
C MET A 432 18.14 29.57 -31.96
N LYS A 433 18.21 30.53 -32.89
CA LYS A 433 19.10 30.48 -34.04
C LYS A 433 20.52 30.91 -33.72
N THR A 434 20.69 31.92 -32.86
CA THR A 434 22.00 32.51 -32.57
C THR A 434 22.64 31.94 -31.31
N GLY A 435 21.86 31.36 -30.39
CA GLY A 435 22.32 30.94 -29.05
C GLY A 435 22.48 32.14 -28.10
N GLU A 436 22.09 33.35 -28.45
CA GLU A 436 22.11 34.50 -27.57
C GLU A 436 20.95 34.44 -26.56
N SER A 437 21.15 34.98 -25.36
CA SER A 437 20.12 35.01 -24.33
C SER A 437 19.00 35.98 -24.71
N ILE A 438 17.76 35.66 -24.29
CA ILE A 438 16.61 36.55 -24.46
C ILE A 438 16.87 37.95 -23.92
N ARG A 439 17.48 38.04 -22.71
CA ARG A 439 17.85 39.32 -22.08
C ARG A 439 18.77 40.15 -23.00
N SER A 440 19.81 39.53 -23.53
CA SER A 440 20.77 40.24 -24.43
C SER A 440 20.07 40.77 -25.69
N LEU A 441 19.21 39.96 -26.31
CA LEU A 441 18.51 40.35 -27.52
C LEU A 441 17.47 41.46 -27.30
N ILE A 442 16.77 41.46 -26.17
CA ILE A 442 15.82 42.53 -25.81
C ILE A 442 16.54 43.87 -25.63
N LEU A 443 17.69 43.85 -24.93
CA LEU A 443 18.53 45.06 -24.72
C LEU A 443 19.13 45.55 -26.05
N GLN A 444 19.68 44.67 -26.88
CA GLN A 444 20.21 45.03 -28.18
C GLN A 444 19.20 45.70 -29.09
N GLU A 445 17.95 45.18 -29.10
CA GLU A 445 16.84 45.73 -29.90
C GLU A 445 16.15 46.92 -29.23
N LYS A 446 16.61 47.32 -28.02
CA LYS A 446 16.05 48.43 -27.24
C LYS A 446 14.56 48.35 -27.04
N LEU A 447 14.04 47.13 -26.78
CA LEU A 447 12.63 46.89 -26.52
C LEU A 447 12.23 47.21 -25.09
N LEU A 448 13.14 46.96 -24.15
CA LEU A 448 13.04 47.30 -22.72
C LEU A 448 14.46 47.69 -22.24
N ASP A 449 14.52 48.46 -21.19
CA ASP A 449 15.78 48.77 -20.50
C ASP A 449 16.13 47.72 -19.45
N GLU A 450 17.30 47.89 -18.79
CA GLU A 450 17.82 46.93 -17.85
C GLU A 450 17.01 46.89 -16.56
N GLU A 451 16.51 48.03 -16.09
CA GLU A 451 15.70 48.15 -14.88
C GLU A 451 14.32 47.51 -15.10
N GLU A 452 13.69 47.74 -16.25
CA GLU A 452 12.44 47.11 -16.65
C GLU A 452 12.54 45.59 -16.73
N LEU A 453 13.64 45.08 -17.32
CA LEU A 453 13.91 43.64 -17.41
C LEU A 453 14.15 43.02 -16.02
N ASP A 454 14.84 43.70 -15.11
CA ASP A 454 15.06 43.19 -13.76
C ASP A 454 13.75 43.05 -12.99
N ILE A 455 12.81 43.97 -13.16
CA ILE A 455 11.47 43.89 -12.57
C ILE A 455 10.67 42.76 -13.21
N ILE A 456 10.63 42.67 -14.55
CA ILE A 456 9.83 41.66 -15.26
C ILE A 456 10.35 40.24 -15.03
N LEU A 457 11.68 40.07 -14.96
CA LEU A 457 12.34 38.76 -14.79
C LEU A 457 12.62 38.45 -13.32
N GLU A 458 12.03 39.17 -12.38
CA GLU A 458 12.15 38.87 -10.95
C GLU A 458 11.51 37.49 -10.70
N PRO A 459 12.26 36.53 -10.08
CA PRO A 459 11.81 35.14 -9.95
C PRO A 459 10.46 34.94 -9.28
N THR A 460 10.17 35.68 -8.24
CA THR A 460 8.90 35.56 -7.52
C THR A 460 7.73 35.97 -8.42
N GLN A 461 7.86 37.07 -9.14
CA GLN A 461 6.82 37.56 -10.04
C GLN A 461 6.56 36.60 -11.23
N MET A 462 7.60 35.93 -11.72
CA MET A 462 7.46 34.95 -12.82
C MET A 462 6.77 33.65 -12.39
N THR A 463 6.72 33.37 -11.08
CA THR A 463 6.23 32.08 -10.54
C THR A 463 4.94 32.20 -9.74
N GLU A 464 4.34 33.40 -9.71
CA GLU A 464 3.05 33.68 -9.07
C GLU A 464 1.98 34.10 -10.10
N PRO A 465 0.70 33.93 -9.76
CA PRO A 465 -0.38 34.37 -10.65
C PRO A 465 -0.35 35.89 -10.88
N GLY A 466 -0.38 36.31 -12.15
CA GLY A 466 -0.39 37.73 -12.49
C GLY A 466 0.43 38.03 -13.75
N ILE A 467 0.64 39.32 -14.01
CA ILE A 467 1.53 39.81 -15.05
C ILE A 467 2.76 40.38 -14.34
N SER A 468 3.91 39.77 -14.58
CA SER A 468 5.18 40.24 -14.01
C SER A 468 5.46 41.68 -14.48
N GLY A 469 5.82 42.58 -13.55
CA GLY A 469 6.05 43.99 -13.87
C GLY A 469 4.80 44.75 -14.33
N LYS A 470 3.60 44.38 -13.86
CA LYS A 470 2.32 45.00 -14.28
C LYS A 470 2.31 46.52 -14.16
N GLU A 471 2.97 47.08 -13.16
CA GLU A 471 3.14 48.51 -12.92
C GLU A 471 3.80 49.25 -14.09
N LEU A 472 4.67 48.61 -14.85
CA LEU A 472 5.32 49.16 -16.04
C LEU A 472 4.30 49.38 -17.18
N LEU A 473 3.32 48.46 -17.34
CA LEU A 473 2.27 48.59 -18.34
C LEU A 473 1.35 49.74 -18.07
N LEU A 474 1.08 50.04 -16.78
CA LEU A 474 0.23 51.14 -16.36
C LEU A 474 0.91 52.51 -16.60
N LYS A 475 2.21 52.64 -16.30
CA LYS A 475 2.99 53.83 -16.59
C LYS A 475 3.04 54.17 -18.07
N ASN A 476 3.18 53.17 -18.94
CA ASN A 476 3.22 53.36 -20.40
C ASN A 476 1.84 53.69 -20.98
N SER A 477 0.74 53.34 -20.33
CA SER A 477 -0.61 53.74 -20.77
C SER A 477 -1.03 55.15 -20.33
N GLU A 478 -0.40 55.70 -19.29
CA GLU A 478 -0.61 57.09 -18.85
C GLU A 478 0.27 58.10 -19.61
N ALA A 479 1.30 57.62 -20.32
CA ALA A 479 2.23 58.42 -21.13
C ALA A 479 1.83 58.56 -22.60
N LEU A 480 0.75 57.88 -23.05
CA LEU A 480 0.09 57.97 -24.36
C LEU A 480 -1.23 58.77 -24.29
#